data_cddfc268b53bf1b1533fb42c564e20b4
#
_entry.id   cddfc268b53bf1b1533fb42c564e20b4
#
_cell.length_a   1.000
_cell.length_b   1.000
_cell.length_c   1.000
_cell.angle_alpha   90.00
_cell.angle_beta   90.00
_cell.angle_gamma   90.00
#
_symmetry.space_group_name_H-M   'P 1'
#
loop_
_entity.id
_entity.type
_entity.pdbx_description
1 polymer ?
#
loop_
_entity_poly.entity_id
_entity_poly.type
_entity_poly.pdbx_seq_one_letter_code
_entity_poly.pdbx_strand_id
1 'polypeptide(L)'
;MAEAASAAPAASTTSTANRGEGGPYSAEYSAEYSTEHPAEYPAEFGPYPSVDLRTPPAVGDADDLLRRLEVELCRPGQTLEHAFLIAQAMRRGLTPDPERVAPELMRAAHSLRYNVADRGWDYERAADEIAYLRAHIDGVAHPLRVIELDLEALQAEGKAADLHGRATERTRADQLAHARELAEQLTSLAERLLDAPAGRQAELVDACRSAVTLVRILSGRDDHQGAAEFLELARLIAPHVAHLLEPDDGALDDQLTLLEADVLLARGDAHGARALVDTVLRGYDPCPVVLAEAGRSTLVRASMSLGETEEAVSQSRELLDVHLSVGLDSLAGPLFGALAASLIASGRPLEAAEVLETSLSADAPPILAEELRRTLVSVLERLDDAEGVRDNCLIVAETSLKRGETQRGADYLLRAASACEKLGESPRASRLFERAAELVDTSDDAGRVRCARYLRRAGRAAVAESSDPTAPVRPDDARALMSRARDLVESVPDSRTYSRAFELGDWHDDMAWILWRTGEHVEALEHCKRAFACYVSAKDRGTASHPLTLMALIHAEMGETDAAREDIARLRRLLSHSRWEGHPALTRIASLEETLDGAS
;
A
#
# COMPACT_ATOMS: atom_id res chain seq x y z
N MET A 1 -3.58 -41.23 -4.19
CA MET A 1 -4.71 -41.38 -5.13
C MET A 1 -5.06 -39.96 -5.53
N ALA A 2 -4.47 -39.48 -6.57
CA ALA A 2 -4.86 -39.55 -7.99
C ALA A 2 -5.96 -38.54 -8.27
N GLU A 3 -5.57 -37.55 -8.96
CA GLU A 3 -5.80 -37.09 -10.34
C GLU A 3 -6.84 -35.96 -10.40
N ALA A 4 -6.77 -34.92 -11.17
CA ALA A 4 -6.14 -34.71 -12.46
C ALA A 4 -5.91 -33.23 -12.75
N ALA A 5 -4.83 -32.97 -13.44
CA ALA A 5 -4.54 -31.71 -14.11
C ALA A 5 -5.36 -31.59 -15.40
N SER A 6 -5.80 -30.37 -15.74
CA SER A 6 -6.23 -30.06 -17.11
C SER A 6 -5.54 -28.77 -17.56
N ALA A 7 -4.68 -28.91 -18.55
CA ALA A 7 -4.00 -27.85 -19.27
C ALA A 7 -4.94 -27.21 -20.30
N ALA A 8 -4.88 -25.90 -20.46
CA ALA A 8 -5.44 -25.16 -21.59
C ALA A 8 -4.30 -24.62 -22.48
N PRO A 9 -4.47 -24.59 -23.80
CA PRO A 9 -3.39 -24.30 -24.74
C PRO A 9 -3.18 -22.81 -24.97
N ALA A 10 -1.91 -22.45 -25.15
CA ALA A 10 -1.49 -21.14 -25.64
C ALA A 10 -1.91 -20.95 -27.11
N ALA A 11 -2.59 -19.85 -27.39
CA ALA A 11 -2.78 -19.36 -28.76
C ALA A 11 -1.91 -18.12 -28.95
N SER A 12 -0.87 -18.27 -29.76
CA SER A 12 -0.10 -17.18 -30.33
C SER A 12 -0.90 -16.49 -31.44
N THR A 13 -1.12 -15.20 -31.33
CA THR A 13 -1.43 -14.37 -32.49
C THR A 13 -0.59 -13.10 -32.44
N THR A 14 0.38 -13.04 -33.33
CA THR A 14 1.03 -11.81 -33.79
C THR A 14 -0.01 -10.89 -34.37
N SER A 15 -0.11 -9.66 -33.85
CA SER A 15 -0.80 -8.57 -34.51
C SER A 15 0.10 -7.35 -34.57
N THR A 16 0.38 -6.98 -35.79
CA THR A 16 1.09 -5.81 -36.29
C THR A 16 0.42 -4.51 -35.83
N ALA A 17 1.30 -3.57 -35.48
CA ALA A 17 0.97 -2.18 -35.18
C ALA A 17 0.02 -1.55 -36.20
N ASN A 18 -1.05 -0.95 -35.69
CA ASN A 18 -1.76 0.08 -36.40
C ASN A 18 -1.97 1.27 -35.43
N ARG A 19 -1.18 2.31 -35.64
CA ARG A 19 -1.44 3.64 -35.05
C ARG A 19 -2.66 4.20 -35.79
N GLY A 20 -3.79 4.26 -35.11
CA GLY A 20 -5.02 4.86 -35.61
C GLY A 20 -5.77 5.52 -34.47
N GLU A 21 -5.73 6.84 -34.51
CA GLU A 21 -6.72 7.81 -34.05
C GLU A 21 -7.47 7.52 -32.74
N GLY A 22 -7.31 8.44 -31.76
CA GLY A 22 -8.01 8.44 -30.48
C GLY A 22 -9.50 8.28 -30.64
N GLY A 23 -10.04 7.25 -30.01
CA GLY A 23 -11.47 7.02 -29.95
C GLY A 23 -12.16 8.02 -29.01
N PRO A 24 -13.46 8.28 -29.22
CA PRO A 24 -14.21 9.35 -28.57
C PRO A 24 -14.53 9.12 -27.08
N TYR A 25 -13.91 8.13 -26.43
CA TYR A 25 -14.25 7.77 -25.04
C TYR A 25 -13.59 8.63 -23.95
N SER A 26 -12.51 9.35 -24.26
CA SER A 26 -11.83 10.22 -23.26
C SER A 26 -12.56 11.55 -23.02
N ALA A 27 -13.45 11.97 -23.93
CA ALA A 27 -14.20 13.23 -23.81
C ALA A 27 -15.56 13.07 -23.13
N GLU A 28 -16.17 11.89 -23.19
CA GLU A 28 -17.49 11.66 -22.57
C GLU A 28 -17.42 11.46 -21.07
N TYR A 29 -16.38 10.78 -20.55
CA TYR A 29 -16.25 10.56 -19.11
C TYR A 29 -15.88 11.84 -18.33
N SER A 30 -15.15 12.76 -18.94
CA SER A 30 -14.86 14.08 -18.33
C SER A 30 -16.06 15.04 -18.37
N ALA A 31 -17.04 14.80 -19.24
CA ALA A 31 -18.19 15.67 -19.40
C ALA A 31 -19.40 15.27 -18.54
N GLU A 32 -19.53 13.98 -18.18
CA GLU A 32 -20.64 13.52 -17.33
C GLU A 32 -20.45 13.87 -15.85
N TYR A 33 -19.20 14.02 -15.38
CA TYR A 33 -18.92 14.40 -13.98
C TYR A 33 -18.87 15.92 -13.74
N SER A 34 -18.99 16.77 -14.75
CA SER A 34 -18.77 18.21 -14.57
C SER A 34 -20.00 19.11 -14.64
N THR A 35 -21.19 18.61 -14.95
CA THR A 35 -22.37 19.49 -14.98
C THR A 35 -23.68 18.76 -14.69
N GLU A 36 -24.44 19.35 -13.78
CA GLU A 36 -25.87 19.16 -13.52
C GLU A 36 -26.27 18.19 -12.39
N HIS A 37 -25.94 18.54 -11.14
CA HIS A 37 -26.94 18.53 -10.08
C HIS A 37 -26.55 19.53 -8.99
N PRO A 38 -27.11 20.75 -8.96
CA PRO A 38 -27.14 21.54 -7.74
C PRO A 38 -28.23 20.93 -6.84
N ALA A 39 -27.88 19.95 -6.00
CA ALA A 39 -28.68 19.73 -4.82
C ALA A 39 -28.58 21.00 -4.00
N GLU A 40 -29.67 21.76 -3.93
CA GLU A 40 -29.83 22.86 -3.01
C GLU A 40 -29.78 22.29 -1.58
N TYR A 41 -28.57 22.14 -1.04
CA TYR A 41 -28.38 22.03 0.38
C TYR A 41 -28.79 23.37 1.01
N PRO A 42 -29.46 23.36 2.16
CA PRO A 42 -29.78 24.59 2.89
C PRO A 42 -28.48 25.39 3.07
N ALA A 43 -28.49 26.63 2.64
CA ALA A 43 -27.32 27.52 2.65
C ALA A 43 -26.81 27.89 4.07
N GLU A 44 -27.24 27.14 5.08
CA GLU A 44 -26.82 27.31 6.50
C GLU A 44 -25.49 26.59 6.81
N PHE A 45 -25.09 25.60 6.00
CA PHE A 45 -23.77 24.96 6.14
C PHE A 45 -22.88 25.40 4.98
N GLY A 46 -22.16 26.51 5.18
CA GLY A 46 -21.13 26.95 4.24
C GLY A 46 -20.10 25.81 3.99
N PRO A 47 -19.39 25.83 2.84
CA PRO A 47 -18.38 24.82 2.55
C PRO A 47 -17.41 24.73 3.73
N TYR A 48 -17.15 23.50 4.21
CA TYR A 48 -16.17 23.27 5.25
C TYR A 48 -14.87 23.96 4.84
N PRO A 49 -14.34 24.92 5.63
CA PRO A 49 -13.08 25.53 5.28
C PRO A 49 -12.03 24.44 5.20
N SER A 50 -11.26 24.44 4.12
CA SER A 50 -10.09 23.58 3.97
C SER A 50 -9.08 23.98 5.05
N VAL A 51 -9.18 23.36 6.21
CA VAL A 51 -8.25 23.60 7.31
C VAL A 51 -6.97 22.88 6.97
N ASP A 52 -5.88 23.63 6.80
CA ASP A 52 -4.54 23.02 6.73
C ASP A 52 -4.23 22.41 8.11
N LEU A 53 -4.41 21.11 8.21
CA LEU A 53 -4.23 20.35 9.45
C LEU A 53 -2.78 20.35 9.96
N ARG A 54 -1.83 20.78 9.13
CA ARG A 54 -0.40 20.87 9.49
C ARG A 54 -0.08 22.11 10.29
N THR A 55 -0.89 23.14 10.16
CA THR A 55 -0.81 24.37 10.95
C THR A 55 -2.08 24.52 11.76
N PRO A 56 -2.04 24.32 13.09
CA PRO A 56 -3.19 24.64 13.92
C PRO A 56 -3.62 26.10 13.66
N PRO A 57 -4.92 26.38 13.62
CA PRO A 57 -5.41 27.74 13.36
C PRO A 57 -4.68 28.73 14.24
N ALA A 58 -4.19 29.81 13.64
CA ALA A 58 -3.51 30.89 14.37
C ALA A 58 -4.50 31.46 15.37
N VAL A 59 -4.34 31.09 16.64
CA VAL A 59 -5.14 31.63 17.75
C VAL A 59 -4.36 32.77 18.33
N GLY A 60 -4.97 33.96 18.34
CA GLY A 60 -4.34 35.19 18.78
C GLY A 60 -3.91 35.13 20.25
N ASP A 61 -4.75 35.56 21.14
CA ASP A 61 -4.51 35.53 22.58
C ASP A 61 -5.44 34.55 23.31
N ALA A 62 -5.32 34.47 24.64
CA ALA A 62 -6.12 33.57 25.45
C ALA A 62 -7.62 33.89 25.37
N ASP A 63 -7.98 35.18 25.29
CA ASP A 63 -9.37 35.62 25.22
C ASP A 63 -10.01 35.31 23.87
N ASP A 64 -9.22 35.35 22.79
CA ASP A 64 -9.67 34.93 21.47
C ASP A 64 -9.89 33.42 21.42
N LEU A 65 -8.98 32.64 22.00
CA LEU A 65 -9.12 31.18 22.11
C LEU A 65 -10.39 30.80 22.88
N LEU A 66 -10.64 31.44 24.03
CA LEU A 66 -11.83 31.16 24.85
C LEU A 66 -13.13 31.53 24.12
N ARG A 67 -13.17 32.68 23.44
CA ARG A 67 -14.33 33.08 22.65
C ARG A 67 -14.63 32.13 21.50
N ARG A 68 -13.61 31.70 20.79
CA ARG A 68 -13.75 30.71 19.69
C ARG A 68 -14.21 29.38 20.25
N LEU A 69 -13.64 28.93 21.38
CA LEU A 69 -14.04 27.70 22.05
C LEU A 69 -15.52 27.76 22.49
N GLU A 70 -15.98 28.88 23.10
CA GLU A 70 -17.38 29.06 23.47
C GLU A 70 -18.32 29.01 22.26
N VAL A 71 -17.95 29.64 21.15
CA VAL A 71 -18.72 29.60 19.90
C VAL A 71 -18.78 28.18 19.33
N GLU A 72 -17.67 27.49 19.28
CA GLU A 72 -17.60 26.12 18.74
C GLU A 72 -18.34 25.11 19.63
N LEU A 73 -18.28 25.26 20.95
CA LEU A 73 -19.06 24.44 21.89
C LEU A 73 -20.59 24.59 21.74
N CYS A 74 -21.04 25.72 21.21
CA CYS A 74 -22.46 25.97 20.94
C CYS A 74 -22.93 25.51 19.55
N ARG A 75 -22.02 25.12 18.65
CA ARG A 75 -22.37 24.65 17.30
C ARG A 75 -22.78 23.18 17.31
N PRO A 76 -23.87 22.82 16.67
CA PRO A 76 -24.17 21.42 16.41
C PRO A 76 -23.18 20.88 15.38
N GLY A 77 -22.53 19.79 15.72
CA GLY A 77 -21.57 19.11 14.83
C GLY A 77 -20.14 19.11 15.34
N GLN A 78 -19.40 18.11 14.94
CA GLN A 78 -18.00 17.91 15.34
C GLN A 78 -17.09 18.44 14.24
N THR A 79 -16.43 19.56 14.48
CA THR A 79 -15.45 20.10 13.54
C THR A 79 -14.04 19.83 14.03
N LEU A 80 -13.12 19.64 13.09
CA LEU A 80 -11.70 19.52 13.39
C LEU A 80 -11.18 20.76 14.14
N GLU A 81 -11.68 21.95 13.77
CA GLU A 81 -11.34 23.20 14.45
C GLU A 81 -11.71 23.16 15.93
N HIS A 82 -12.87 22.60 16.25
CA HIS A 82 -13.34 22.37 17.62
C HIS A 82 -12.32 21.51 18.42
N ALA A 83 -11.92 20.37 17.87
CA ALA A 83 -10.94 19.50 18.51
C ALA A 83 -9.59 20.21 18.77
N PHE A 84 -9.09 20.95 17.79
CA PHE A 84 -7.85 21.72 17.95
C PHE A 84 -7.96 22.85 18.96
N LEU A 85 -9.08 23.58 18.99
CA LEU A 85 -9.29 24.64 19.95
C LEU A 85 -9.34 24.10 21.37
N ILE A 86 -10.01 22.96 21.60
CA ILE A 86 -10.03 22.30 22.91
C ILE A 86 -8.63 21.89 23.34
N ALA A 87 -7.90 21.19 22.47
CA ALA A 87 -6.54 20.77 22.78
C ALA A 87 -5.62 21.96 23.09
N GLN A 88 -5.71 23.06 22.33
CA GLN A 88 -4.94 24.28 22.60
C GLN A 88 -5.33 24.97 23.90
N ALA A 89 -6.63 25.04 24.22
CA ALA A 89 -7.11 25.61 25.47
C ALA A 89 -6.52 24.84 26.66
N MET A 90 -6.54 23.51 26.61
CA MET A 90 -5.98 22.67 27.66
C MET A 90 -4.47 22.85 27.82
N ARG A 91 -3.71 22.85 26.70
CA ARG A 91 -2.25 23.10 26.75
C ARG A 91 -1.87 24.44 27.33
N ARG A 92 -2.76 25.43 27.25
CA ARG A 92 -2.58 26.75 27.85
C ARG A 92 -3.12 26.85 29.28
N GLY A 93 -3.67 25.77 29.83
CA GLY A 93 -4.30 25.79 31.16
C GLY A 93 -5.61 26.57 31.24
N LEU A 94 -6.25 26.81 30.07
CA LEU A 94 -7.50 27.57 29.95
C LEU A 94 -8.69 26.61 29.91
N THR A 95 -8.78 25.67 30.83
CA THR A 95 -9.89 24.71 30.88
C THR A 95 -11.05 25.31 31.63
N PRO A 96 -12.22 25.49 31.00
CA PRO A 96 -13.46 25.65 31.72
C PRO A 96 -13.73 24.39 32.56
N ASP A 97 -14.70 24.46 33.46
CA ASP A 97 -15.11 23.39 34.36
C ASP A 97 -14.86 21.96 33.80
N PRO A 98 -14.06 21.13 34.48
CA PRO A 98 -13.73 19.78 34.01
C PRO A 98 -14.94 18.89 33.71
N GLU A 99 -16.04 19.03 34.47
CA GLU A 99 -17.27 18.28 34.24
C GLU A 99 -17.95 18.65 32.91
N ARG A 100 -17.83 19.92 32.51
CA ARG A 100 -18.36 20.43 31.25
C ARG A 100 -17.47 20.09 30.07
N VAL A 101 -16.15 20.06 30.27
CA VAL A 101 -15.16 19.79 29.21
C VAL A 101 -15.06 18.32 28.87
N ALA A 102 -15.30 17.40 29.80
CA ALA A 102 -15.11 15.98 29.57
C ALA A 102 -15.93 15.40 28.40
N PRO A 103 -17.25 15.71 28.21
CA PRO A 103 -17.98 15.28 27.01
C PRO A 103 -17.42 15.88 25.72
N GLU A 104 -16.92 17.10 25.76
CA GLU A 104 -16.37 17.80 24.61
C GLU A 104 -14.98 17.24 24.23
N LEU A 105 -14.20 16.80 25.22
CA LEU A 105 -12.94 16.09 24.95
C LEU A 105 -13.16 14.78 24.21
N MET A 106 -14.22 14.05 24.55
CA MET A 106 -14.57 12.82 23.86
C MET A 106 -14.99 13.08 22.41
N ARG A 107 -15.81 14.11 22.17
CA ARG A 107 -16.16 14.54 20.82
C ARG A 107 -14.94 15.02 20.05
N ALA A 108 -14.04 15.75 20.70
CA ALA A 108 -12.78 16.20 20.11
C ALA A 108 -11.89 15.02 19.72
N ALA A 109 -11.73 14.00 20.58
CA ALA A 109 -10.95 12.81 20.28
C ALA A 109 -11.53 12.03 19.09
N HIS A 110 -12.86 11.86 19.06
CA HIS A 110 -13.55 11.23 17.95
C HIS A 110 -13.38 12.03 16.64
N SER A 111 -13.52 13.35 16.70
CA SER A 111 -13.31 14.25 15.57
C SER A 111 -11.86 14.22 15.06
N LEU A 112 -10.88 14.16 15.96
CA LEU A 112 -9.47 13.99 15.61
C LEU A 112 -9.23 12.69 14.86
N ARG A 113 -9.76 11.59 15.35
CA ARG A 113 -9.63 10.29 14.67
C ARG A 113 -10.20 10.35 13.26
N TYR A 114 -11.44 10.80 13.08
CA TYR A 114 -12.09 10.80 11.77
C TYR A 114 -11.58 11.91 10.84
N ASN A 115 -11.45 13.11 11.33
CA ASN A 115 -11.14 14.26 10.48
C ASN A 115 -9.64 14.47 10.26
N VAL A 116 -8.79 14.23 11.25
CA VAL A 116 -7.33 14.34 11.10
C VAL A 116 -6.76 13.10 10.43
N ALA A 117 -7.11 11.92 10.94
CA ALA A 117 -6.60 10.69 10.42
C ALA A 117 -7.13 10.40 9.00
N ASP A 118 -8.43 10.54 8.77
CA ASP A 118 -9.03 10.17 7.50
C ASP A 118 -8.82 11.24 6.41
N ARG A 119 -8.80 12.52 6.75
CA ARG A 119 -8.50 13.59 5.76
C ARG A 119 -7.01 13.83 5.55
N GLY A 120 -6.21 13.78 6.61
CA GLY A 120 -4.77 14.02 6.57
C GLY A 120 -3.93 12.76 6.58
N TRP A 121 -4.54 11.61 6.88
CA TRP A 121 -3.84 10.32 7.10
C TRP A 121 -2.71 10.44 8.13
N ASP A 122 -2.83 11.39 9.04
CA ASP A 122 -1.85 11.66 10.09
C ASP A 122 -2.26 10.95 11.39
N TYR A 123 -2.29 9.62 11.31
CA TYR A 123 -2.68 8.77 12.43
C TYR A 123 -1.73 8.88 13.63
N GLU A 124 -0.44 9.16 13.39
CA GLU A 124 0.53 9.37 14.48
C GLU A 124 0.15 10.62 15.29
N ARG A 125 -0.13 11.70 14.60
CA ARG A 125 -0.57 12.95 15.24
C ARG A 125 -1.92 12.76 15.94
N ALA A 126 -2.85 12.01 15.34
CA ALA A 126 -4.13 11.69 15.97
C ALA A 126 -3.92 10.92 17.28
N ALA A 127 -3.06 9.93 17.29
CA ALA A 127 -2.71 9.17 18.51
C ALA A 127 -2.07 10.05 19.58
N ASP A 128 -1.13 10.94 19.20
CA ASP A 128 -0.49 11.88 20.13
C ASP A 128 -1.48 12.85 20.75
N GLU A 129 -2.41 13.41 19.97
CA GLU A 129 -3.43 14.34 20.48
C GLU A 129 -4.44 13.62 21.37
N ILE A 130 -4.85 12.41 21.05
CA ILE A 130 -5.72 11.58 21.89
C ILE A 130 -5.02 11.26 23.22
N ALA A 131 -3.75 10.86 23.19
CA ALA A 131 -2.96 10.58 24.38
C ALA A 131 -2.82 11.84 25.27
N TYR A 132 -2.63 13.02 24.64
CA TYR A 132 -2.61 14.29 25.36
C TYR A 132 -3.95 14.56 26.06
N LEU A 133 -5.09 14.40 25.37
CA LEU A 133 -6.43 14.59 25.95
C LEU A 133 -6.69 13.62 27.11
N ARG A 134 -6.31 12.35 26.90
CA ARG A 134 -6.45 11.28 27.90
C ARG A 134 -5.71 11.61 29.22
N ALA A 135 -4.51 12.21 29.15
CA ALA A 135 -3.72 12.58 30.32
C ALA A 135 -4.39 13.66 31.18
N HIS A 136 -5.41 14.36 30.69
CA HIS A 136 -6.14 15.43 31.40
C HIS A 136 -7.51 14.99 31.92
N ILE A 137 -7.92 13.73 31.72
CA ILE A 137 -9.16 13.18 32.25
C ILE A 137 -8.88 12.46 33.57
N ASP A 138 -9.67 12.72 34.59
CA ASP A 138 -9.65 11.97 35.84
C ASP A 138 -10.21 10.56 35.62
N GLY A 139 -9.30 9.58 35.55
CA GLY A 139 -9.65 8.17 35.32
C GLY A 139 -10.44 7.53 36.47
N VAL A 140 -10.43 8.11 37.66
CA VAL A 140 -11.26 7.62 38.78
C VAL A 140 -12.70 8.09 38.65
N ALA A 141 -12.88 9.36 38.27
CA ALA A 141 -14.19 9.92 38.05
C ALA A 141 -14.86 9.45 36.73
N HIS A 142 -14.05 9.20 35.68
CA HIS A 142 -14.55 8.92 34.33
C HIS A 142 -13.84 7.70 33.70
N PRO A 143 -13.91 6.50 34.30
CA PRO A 143 -13.12 5.34 33.85
C PRO A 143 -13.49 4.87 32.43
N LEU A 144 -14.76 4.95 32.04
CA LEU A 144 -15.21 4.55 30.69
C LEU A 144 -14.67 5.47 29.60
N ARG A 145 -14.62 6.77 29.87
CA ARG A 145 -14.06 7.75 28.92
C ARG A 145 -12.57 7.55 28.71
N VAL A 146 -11.85 7.14 29.77
CA VAL A 146 -10.44 6.78 29.65
C VAL A 146 -10.27 5.54 28.75
N ILE A 147 -11.08 4.50 28.95
CA ILE A 147 -11.07 3.30 28.12
C ILE A 147 -11.37 3.67 26.65
N GLU A 148 -12.38 4.48 26.39
CA GLU A 148 -12.73 4.91 25.03
C GLU A 148 -11.55 5.63 24.36
N LEU A 149 -10.90 6.59 25.04
CA LEU A 149 -9.73 7.28 24.49
C LEU A 149 -8.53 6.35 24.29
N ASP A 150 -8.26 5.44 25.20
CA ASP A 150 -7.18 4.46 25.07
C ASP A 150 -7.44 3.51 23.87
N LEU A 151 -8.69 3.13 23.62
CA LEU A 151 -9.09 2.33 22.43
C LEU A 151 -8.95 3.14 21.13
N GLU A 152 -9.35 4.41 21.13
CA GLU A 152 -9.19 5.29 19.97
C GLU A 152 -7.71 5.52 19.64
N ALA A 153 -6.85 5.75 20.65
CA ALA A 153 -5.41 5.85 20.47
C ALA A 153 -4.83 4.56 19.88
N LEU A 154 -5.21 3.41 20.43
CA LEU A 154 -4.75 2.11 19.96
C LEU A 154 -5.14 1.84 18.50
N GLN A 155 -6.33 2.25 18.08
CA GLN A 155 -6.77 2.14 16.69
C GLN A 155 -5.97 3.06 15.77
N ALA A 156 -5.72 4.31 16.16
CA ALA A 156 -4.92 5.27 15.40
C ALA A 156 -3.47 4.80 15.26
N GLU A 157 -2.84 4.34 16.34
CA GLU A 157 -1.49 3.76 16.32
C GLU A 157 -1.40 2.53 15.41
N GLY A 158 -2.42 1.66 15.44
CA GLY A 158 -2.50 0.50 14.57
C GLY A 158 -2.54 0.87 13.10
N LYS A 159 -3.41 1.80 12.73
CA LYS A 159 -3.50 2.34 11.36
C LYS A 159 -2.19 3.03 10.93
N ALA A 160 -1.56 3.81 11.81
CA ALA A 160 -0.26 4.44 11.55
C ALA A 160 0.82 3.39 11.28
N ALA A 161 0.89 2.33 12.10
CA ALA A 161 1.87 1.25 11.92
C ALA A 161 1.67 0.49 10.61
N ASP A 162 0.44 0.16 10.25
CA ASP A 162 0.10 -0.53 8.99
C ASP A 162 0.44 0.36 7.78
N LEU A 163 0.05 1.64 7.79
CA LEU A 163 0.30 2.59 6.71
C LEU A 163 1.79 2.81 6.44
N HIS A 164 2.59 2.92 7.50
CA HIS A 164 4.04 3.12 7.38
C HIS A 164 4.83 1.81 7.21
N GLY A 165 4.16 0.65 7.11
CA GLY A 165 4.81 -0.66 6.97
C GLY A 165 5.68 -1.04 8.18
N ARG A 166 5.38 -0.48 9.37
CA ARG A 166 6.06 -0.76 10.65
C ARG A 166 5.34 -1.82 11.47
N ALA A 167 4.18 -2.29 11.01
CA ALA A 167 3.42 -3.33 11.68
C ALA A 167 4.14 -4.67 11.60
N THR A 168 4.78 -5.07 12.68
CA THR A 168 5.38 -6.39 12.86
C THR A 168 4.41 -7.32 13.58
N GLU A 169 4.64 -8.64 13.53
CA GLU A 169 3.87 -9.60 14.35
C GLU A 169 3.92 -9.26 15.83
N ARG A 170 5.08 -8.80 16.32
CA ARG A 170 5.24 -8.36 17.71
C ARG A 170 4.39 -7.14 18.03
N THR A 171 4.42 -6.12 17.18
CA THR A 171 3.61 -4.90 17.35
C THR A 171 2.12 -5.24 17.40
N ARG A 172 1.65 -6.13 16.51
CA ARG A 172 0.26 -6.58 16.47
C ARG A 172 -0.12 -7.37 17.72
N ALA A 173 0.78 -8.24 18.20
CA ALA A 173 0.56 -9.01 19.43
C ALA A 173 0.49 -8.10 20.68
N ASP A 174 1.37 -7.11 20.78
CA ASP A 174 1.37 -6.14 21.88
C ASP A 174 0.08 -5.29 21.87
N GLN A 175 -0.39 -4.85 20.70
CA GLN A 175 -1.66 -4.13 20.53
C GLN A 175 -2.86 -5.01 20.90
N LEU A 176 -2.88 -6.29 20.50
CA LEU A 176 -3.93 -7.22 20.86
C LEU A 176 -3.96 -7.48 22.39
N ALA A 177 -2.81 -7.62 23.00
CA ALA A 177 -2.72 -7.80 24.46
C ALA A 177 -3.30 -6.58 25.21
N HIS A 178 -2.96 -5.37 24.75
CA HIS A 178 -3.49 -4.13 25.33
C HIS A 178 -5.01 -3.99 25.10
N ALA A 179 -5.50 -4.31 23.90
CA ALA A 179 -6.94 -4.33 23.63
C ALA A 179 -7.70 -5.29 24.58
N ARG A 180 -7.15 -6.47 24.86
CA ARG A 180 -7.75 -7.43 25.79
C ARG A 180 -7.75 -6.95 27.23
N GLU A 181 -6.71 -6.24 27.65
CA GLU A 181 -6.68 -5.61 28.98
C GLU A 181 -7.80 -4.55 29.13
N LEU A 182 -7.97 -3.69 28.13
CA LEU A 182 -9.06 -2.72 28.10
C LEU A 182 -10.43 -3.39 28.04
N ALA A 183 -10.52 -4.52 27.33
CA ALA A 183 -11.71 -5.36 27.23
C ALA A 183 -12.18 -5.90 28.59
N GLU A 184 -11.26 -6.42 29.41
CA GLU A 184 -11.56 -6.92 30.76
C GLU A 184 -12.06 -5.77 31.67
N GLN A 185 -11.43 -4.59 31.58
CA GLN A 185 -11.85 -3.41 32.33
C GLN A 185 -13.25 -2.97 31.91
N LEU A 186 -13.53 -2.88 30.60
CA LEU A 186 -14.84 -2.51 30.08
C LEU A 186 -15.94 -3.49 30.52
N THR A 187 -15.69 -4.80 30.44
CA THR A 187 -16.68 -5.82 30.84
C THR A 187 -17.07 -5.64 32.30
N SER A 188 -16.09 -5.50 33.19
CA SER A 188 -16.36 -5.29 34.63
C SER A 188 -17.13 -4.01 34.94
N LEU A 189 -16.91 -2.94 34.15
CA LEU A 189 -17.64 -1.69 34.31
C LEU A 189 -19.08 -1.81 33.74
N ALA A 190 -19.23 -2.40 32.55
CA ALA A 190 -20.50 -2.56 31.87
C ALA A 190 -21.49 -3.45 32.67
N GLU A 191 -21.01 -4.55 33.24
CA GLU A 191 -21.82 -5.41 34.11
C GLU A 191 -22.42 -4.63 35.29
N ARG A 192 -21.61 -3.82 35.96
CA ARG A 192 -22.07 -2.96 37.06
C ARG A 192 -23.07 -1.89 36.63
N LEU A 193 -22.97 -1.40 35.40
CA LEU A 193 -23.92 -0.45 34.84
C LEU A 193 -25.24 -1.11 34.49
N LEU A 194 -25.19 -2.30 33.92
CA LEU A 194 -26.37 -3.08 33.53
C LEU A 194 -27.18 -3.57 34.75
N ASP A 195 -26.53 -3.81 35.89
CA ASP A 195 -27.19 -4.14 37.16
C ASP A 195 -28.06 -3.00 37.70
N ALA A 196 -27.70 -1.75 37.41
CA ALA A 196 -28.42 -0.56 37.86
C ALA A 196 -28.42 0.57 36.80
N PRO A 197 -29.14 0.38 35.67
CA PRO A 197 -29.03 1.28 34.51
C PRO A 197 -29.73 2.63 34.70
N ALA A 198 -30.65 2.75 35.67
CA ALA A 198 -31.41 3.97 35.88
C ALA A 198 -30.50 5.13 36.35
N GLY A 199 -30.54 6.25 35.60
CA GLY A 199 -29.74 7.44 35.88
C GLY A 199 -28.28 7.39 35.43
N ARG A 200 -27.84 6.29 34.76
CA ARG A 200 -26.47 6.11 34.28
C ARG A 200 -26.39 5.95 32.73
N GLN A 201 -27.34 6.57 32.06
CA GLN A 201 -27.48 6.41 30.59
C GLN A 201 -26.27 6.93 29.81
N ALA A 202 -25.68 8.07 30.25
CA ALA A 202 -24.48 8.63 29.60
C ALA A 202 -23.28 7.65 29.68
N GLU A 203 -23.08 7.00 30.82
CA GLU A 203 -22.03 6.00 31.00
C GLU A 203 -22.29 4.74 30.17
N LEU A 204 -23.55 4.34 30.00
CA LEU A 204 -23.93 3.23 29.12
C LEU A 204 -23.70 3.56 27.64
N VAL A 205 -23.86 4.83 27.22
CA VAL A 205 -23.49 5.29 25.87
C VAL A 205 -21.99 5.14 25.66
N ASP A 206 -21.16 5.60 26.60
CA ASP A 206 -19.70 5.48 26.55
C ASP A 206 -19.28 3.99 26.52
N ALA A 207 -19.92 3.14 27.32
CA ALA A 207 -19.67 1.69 27.31
C ALA A 207 -20.06 1.02 25.98
N CYS A 208 -21.17 1.41 25.38
CA CYS A 208 -21.61 0.91 24.08
C CYS A 208 -20.60 1.29 22.98
N ARG A 209 -20.16 2.55 22.93
CA ARG A 209 -19.15 3.02 21.97
C ARG A 209 -17.84 2.30 22.13
N SER A 210 -17.37 2.13 23.37
CA SER A 210 -16.16 1.37 23.65
C SER A 210 -16.24 -0.08 23.19
N ALA A 211 -17.40 -0.73 23.40
CA ALA A 211 -17.63 -2.09 22.92
C ALA A 211 -17.58 -2.18 21.39
N VAL A 212 -18.23 -1.25 20.67
CA VAL A 212 -18.18 -1.15 19.21
C VAL A 212 -16.74 -0.94 18.70
N THR A 213 -15.96 -0.07 19.34
CA THR A 213 -14.55 0.15 18.97
C THR A 213 -13.70 -1.09 19.21
N LEU A 214 -13.92 -1.81 20.32
CA LEU A 214 -13.26 -3.10 20.57
C LEU A 214 -13.57 -4.15 19.51
N VAL A 215 -14.82 -4.28 19.07
CA VAL A 215 -15.19 -5.19 17.98
C VAL A 215 -14.34 -4.92 16.74
N ARG A 216 -14.18 -3.66 16.36
CA ARG A 216 -13.38 -3.27 15.19
C ARG A 216 -11.90 -3.60 15.37
N ILE A 217 -11.32 -3.30 16.53
CA ILE A 217 -9.92 -3.58 16.84
C ILE A 217 -9.66 -5.09 16.85
N LEU A 218 -10.46 -5.87 17.56
CA LEU A 218 -10.28 -7.32 17.70
C LEU A 218 -10.48 -8.04 16.36
N SER A 219 -11.50 -7.65 15.59
CA SER A 219 -11.75 -8.17 14.24
C SER A 219 -10.57 -7.88 13.31
N GLY A 220 -10.02 -6.68 13.34
CA GLY A 220 -8.84 -6.29 12.56
C GLY A 220 -7.51 -6.94 13.00
N ARG A 221 -7.53 -7.68 14.11
CA ARG A 221 -6.38 -8.44 14.64
C ARG A 221 -6.62 -9.96 14.66
N ASP A 222 -7.59 -10.43 13.88
CA ASP A 222 -7.99 -11.85 13.75
C ASP A 222 -8.54 -12.48 15.05
N ASP A 223 -8.86 -11.67 16.09
CA ASP A 223 -9.55 -12.15 17.30
C ASP A 223 -11.07 -12.09 17.12
N HIS A 224 -11.57 -12.92 16.21
CA HIS A 224 -12.99 -12.95 15.85
C HIS A 224 -13.91 -13.45 17.00
N GLN A 225 -13.36 -14.23 17.94
CA GLN A 225 -14.11 -14.68 19.11
C GLN A 225 -14.33 -13.51 20.07
N GLY A 226 -13.28 -12.77 20.42
CA GLY A 226 -13.38 -11.58 21.24
C GLY A 226 -14.29 -10.51 20.60
N ALA A 227 -14.16 -10.30 19.28
CA ALA A 227 -15.03 -9.38 18.55
C ALA A 227 -16.52 -9.75 18.70
N ALA A 228 -16.89 -11.02 18.61
CA ALA A 228 -18.28 -11.45 18.81
C ALA A 228 -18.78 -11.26 20.25
N GLU A 229 -17.93 -11.50 21.25
CA GLU A 229 -18.30 -11.29 22.67
C GLU A 229 -18.62 -9.81 22.95
N PHE A 230 -17.82 -8.88 22.40
CA PHE A 230 -18.08 -7.44 22.56
C PHE A 230 -19.23 -6.93 21.71
N LEU A 231 -19.53 -7.56 20.58
CA LEU A 231 -20.76 -7.29 19.82
C LEU A 231 -22.00 -7.67 20.63
N GLU A 232 -21.99 -8.81 21.30
CA GLU A 232 -23.09 -9.20 22.21
C GLU A 232 -23.20 -8.24 23.41
N LEU A 233 -22.09 -7.78 23.98
CA LEU A 233 -22.10 -6.76 25.03
C LEU A 233 -22.75 -5.47 24.54
N ALA A 234 -22.37 -4.99 23.33
CA ALA A 234 -22.99 -3.80 22.74
C ALA A 234 -24.51 -3.98 22.56
N ARG A 235 -24.97 -5.15 22.12
CA ARG A 235 -26.40 -5.51 22.00
C ARG A 235 -27.14 -5.55 23.32
N LEU A 236 -26.50 -6.00 24.40
CA LEU A 236 -27.08 -5.94 25.74
C LEU A 236 -27.27 -4.51 26.23
N ILE A 237 -26.36 -3.60 25.86
CA ILE A 237 -26.43 -2.18 26.26
C ILE A 237 -27.40 -1.39 25.36
N ALA A 238 -27.52 -1.73 24.09
CA ALA A 238 -28.26 -0.99 23.08
C ALA A 238 -29.71 -0.60 23.49
N PRO A 239 -30.55 -1.47 24.09
CA PRO A 239 -31.91 -1.12 24.51
C PRO A 239 -31.98 0.03 25.52
N HIS A 240 -30.91 0.24 26.29
CA HIS A 240 -30.85 1.28 27.31
C HIS A 240 -30.43 2.65 26.76
N VAL A 241 -29.80 2.68 25.57
CA VAL A 241 -29.17 3.88 25.01
C VAL A 241 -29.69 4.29 23.64
N ALA A 242 -30.38 3.43 22.92
CA ALA A 242 -30.83 3.69 21.54
C ALA A 242 -31.62 4.99 21.37
N HIS A 243 -32.39 5.39 22.40
CA HIS A 243 -33.19 6.61 22.37
C HIS A 243 -32.37 7.91 22.60
N LEU A 244 -31.08 7.79 22.97
CA LEU A 244 -30.16 8.90 23.22
C LEU A 244 -29.22 9.13 22.04
N LEU A 245 -29.14 8.18 21.11
CA LEU A 245 -28.30 8.27 19.93
C LEU A 245 -29.08 8.96 18.81
N GLU A 246 -28.42 9.81 18.07
CA GLU A 246 -29.05 10.66 17.06
C GLU A 246 -29.72 9.82 15.97
N PRO A 247 -30.99 10.07 15.62
CA PRO A 247 -31.71 9.28 14.61
C PRO A 247 -31.15 9.42 13.19
N ASP A 248 -30.38 10.48 12.92
CA ASP A 248 -29.83 10.76 11.60
C ASP A 248 -28.73 9.77 11.18
N ASP A 249 -28.10 9.10 12.13
CA ASP A 249 -27.08 8.07 11.86
C ASP A 249 -27.66 6.66 11.58
N GLY A 250 -29.00 6.53 11.59
CA GLY A 250 -29.71 5.26 11.52
C GLY A 250 -29.86 4.58 12.87
N ALA A 251 -30.70 3.52 12.90
CA ALA A 251 -30.94 2.80 14.14
C ALA A 251 -29.66 2.13 14.66
N LEU A 252 -29.40 2.22 15.95
CA LEU A 252 -28.25 1.56 16.58
C LEU A 252 -28.20 0.05 16.28
N ASP A 253 -29.36 -0.58 16.25
CA ASP A 253 -29.49 -2.02 15.97
C ASP A 253 -29.00 -2.37 14.54
N ASP A 254 -29.28 -1.48 13.57
CA ASP A 254 -28.78 -1.63 12.19
C ASP A 254 -27.26 -1.40 12.10
N GLN A 255 -26.70 -0.43 12.86
CA GLN A 255 -25.26 -0.24 12.95
C GLN A 255 -24.57 -1.48 13.55
N LEU A 256 -25.15 -2.08 14.60
CA LEU A 256 -24.63 -3.32 15.20
C LEU A 256 -24.79 -4.51 14.24
N THR A 257 -25.83 -4.54 13.42
CA THR A 257 -26.02 -5.58 12.39
C THR A 257 -24.97 -5.47 11.28
N LEU A 258 -24.62 -4.25 10.84
CA LEU A 258 -23.52 -4.05 9.89
C LEU A 258 -22.16 -4.44 10.50
N LEU A 259 -21.95 -4.17 11.78
CA LEU A 259 -20.75 -4.59 12.48
C LEU A 259 -20.66 -6.13 12.61
N GLU A 260 -21.81 -6.82 12.81
CA GLU A 260 -21.87 -8.29 12.74
C GLU A 260 -21.48 -8.81 11.35
N ALA A 261 -21.97 -8.15 10.30
CA ALA A 261 -21.59 -8.51 8.94
C ALA A 261 -20.08 -8.42 8.73
N ASP A 262 -19.40 -7.40 9.28
CA ASP A 262 -17.95 -7.28 9.24
C ASP A 262 -17.24 -8.43 9.98
N VAL A 263 -17.75 -8.84 11.14
CA VAL A 263 -17.22 -9.98 11.90
C VAL A 263 -17.41 -11.29 11.13
N LEU A 264 -18.58 -11.50 10.51
CA LEU A 264 -18.82 -12.67 9.66
C LEU A 264 -17.87 -12.72 8.47
N LEU A 265 -17.68 -11.58 7.81
CA LEU A 265 -16.75 -11.48 6.68
C LEU A 265 -15.32 -11.80 7.11
N ALA A 266 -14.86 -11.30 8.25
CA ALA A 266 -13.56 -11.61 8.81
C ALA A 266 -13.39 -13.10 9.14
N ARG A 267 -14.49 -13.81 9.49
CA ARG A 267 -14.52 -15.27 9.67
C ARG A 267 -14.59 -16.06 8.36
N GLY A 268 -14.67 -15.37 7.22
CA GLY A 268 -14.80 -15.97 5.89
C GLY A 268 -16.24 -16.28 5.45
N ASP A 269 -17.25 -15.90 6.24
CA ASP A 269 -18.65 -16.04 5.84
C ASP A 269 -19.14 -14.81 5.06
N ALA A 270 -18.69 -14.69 3.82
CA ALA A 270 -19.06 -13.60 2.94
C ALA A 270 -20.54 -13.62 2.52
N HIS A 271 -21.17 -14.81 2.45
CA HIS A 271 -22.60 -14.92 2.14
C HIS A 271 -23.48 -14.44 3.31
N GLY A 272 -23.14 -14.83 4.54
CA GLY A 272 -23.81 -14.34 5.74
C GLY A 272 -23.68 -12.83 5.90
N ALA A 273 -22.47 -12.30 5.71
CA ALA A 273 -22.22 -10.87 5.75
C ALA A 273 -23.08 -10.09 4.74
N ARG A 274 -23.13 -10.54 3.48
CA ARG A 274 -23.96 -9.93 2.43
C ARG A 274 -25.45 -9.92 2.83
N ALA A 275 -25.99 -11.05 3.31
CA ALA A 275 -27.39 -11.16 3.67
C ALA A 275 -27.80 -10.16 4.77
N LEU A 276 -26.94 -9.94 5.76
CA LEU A 276 -27.18 -8.95 6.81
C LEU A 276 -27.15 -7.52 6.24
N VAL A 277 -26.14 -7.18 5.45
CA VAL A 277 -26.04 -5.84 4.85
C VAL A 277 -27.24 -5.55 3.95
N ASP A 278 -27.62 -6.48 3.08
CA ASP A 278 -28.79 -6.35 2.21
C ASP A 278 -30.08 -6.11 3.00
N THR A 279 -30.21 -6.73 4.17
CA THR A 279 -31.37 -6.54 5.04
C THR A 279 -31.43 -5.12 5.59
N VAL A 280 -30.30 -4.60 6.07
CA VAL A 280 -30.21 -3.23 6.60
C VAL A 280 -30.46 -2.21 5.49
N LEU A 281 -29.72 -2.29 4.38
CA LEU A 281 -29.80 -1.27 3.32
C LEU A 281 -31.18 -1.19 2.66
N ARG A 282 -31.92 -2.31 2.55
CA ARG A 282 -33.30 -2.34 2.04
C ARG A 282 -34.31 -1.73 3.00
N GLY A 283 -33.97 -1.58 4.27
CA GLY A 283 -34.85 -0.99 5.29
C GLY A 283 -35.04 0.51 5.16
N TYR A 284 -34.23 1.17 4.32
CA TYR A 284 -34.17 2.63 4.22
C TYR A 284 -34.39 3.14 2.80
N ASP A 285 -35.08 4.29 2.66
CA ASP A 285 -35.24 5.04 1.41
C ASP A 285 -35.52 6.53 1.74
N PRO A 286 -34.51 7.44 1.68
CA PRO A 286 -33.08 7.20 1.45
C PRO A 286 -32.37 6.54 2.65
N CYS A 287 -31.30 5.80 2.37
CA CYS A 287 -30.47 5.23 3.42
C CYS A 287 -29.58 6.31 4.07
N PRO A 288 -29.47 6.35 5.41
CA PRO A 288 -28.52 7.21 6.09
C PRO A 288 -27.09 6.99 5.59
N VAL A 289 -26.34 8.08 5.36
CA VAL A 289 -25.00 8.04 4.75
C VAL A 289 -24.06 7.10 5.51
N VAL A 290 -24.08 7.14 6.84
CA VAL A 290 -23.24 6.28 7.70
C VAL A 290 -23.52 4.80 7.48
N LEU A 291 -24.81 4.41 7.39
CA LEU A 291 -25.20 3.02 7.12
C LEU A 291 -24.88 2.61 5.67
N ALA A 292 -25.13 3.52 4.71
CA ALA A 292 -24.82 3.28 3.31
C ALA A 292 -23.31 3.06 3.09
N GLU A 293 -22.46 3.87 3.73
CA GLU A 293 -21.01 3.75 3.68
C GLU A 293 -20.53 2.42 4.29
N ALA A 294 -20.91 2.14 5.53
CA ALA A 294 -20.52 0.92 6.22
C ALA A 294 -21.01 -0.34 5.46
N GLY A 295 -22.28 -0.36 5.07
CA GLY A 295 -22.88 -1.49 4.37
C GLY A 295 -22.25 -1.74 3.02
N ARG A 296 -22.10 -0.72 2.17
CA ARG A 296 -21.48 -0.86 0.84
C ARG A 296 -20.00 -1.24 0.91
N SER A 297 -19.24 -0.69 1.87
CA SER A 297 -17.85 -1.10 2.11
C SER A 297 -17.76 -2.59 2.42
N THR A 298 -18.68 -3.11 3.24
CA THR A 298 -18.75 -4.56 3.55
C THR A 298 -19.18 -5.38 2.32
N LEU A 299 -20.14 -4.89 1.50
CA LEU A 299 -20.52 -5.54 0.25
C LEU A 299 -19.36 -5.63 -0.75
N VAL A 300 -18.56 -4.59 -0.92
CA VAL A 300 -17.37 -4.63 -1.77
C VAL A 300 -16.44 -5.75 -1.34
N ARG A 301 -16.10 -5.81 -0.04
CA ARG A 301 -15.21 -6.84 0.50
C ARG A 301 -15.80 -8.25 0.40
N ALA A 302 -17.09 -8.40 0.64
CA ALA A 302 -17.81 -9.68 0.50
C ALA A 302 -17.81 -10.15 -0.95
N SER A 303 -18.16 -9.27 -1.90
CA SER A 303 -18.15 -9.58 -3.34
C SER A 303 -16.75 -9.96 -3.84
N MET A 304 -15.71 -9.25 -3.39
CA MET A 304 -14.31 -9.61 -3.69
C MET A 304 -13.95 -11.01 -3.16
N SER A 305 -14.37 -11.34 -1.93
CA SER A 305 -14.12 -12.66 -1.32
C SER A 305 -14.86 -13.79 -2.04
N LEU A 306 -16.01 -13.49 -2.63
CA LEU A 306 -16.82 -14.45 -3.42
C LEU A 306 -16.35 -14.54 -4.89
N GLY A 307 -15.42 -13.70 -5.32
CA GLY A 307 -14.98 -13.62 -6.72
C GLY A 307 -15.98 -12.92 -7.64
N GLU A 308 -16.97 -12.23 -7.09
CA GLU A 308 -18.00 -11.49 -7.83
C GLU A 308 -17.50 -10.06 -8.11
N THR A 309 -16.46 -9.99 -8.94
CA THR A 309 -15.68 -8.75 -9.15
C THR A 309 -16.47 -7.62 -9.79
N GLU A 310 -17.40 -7.89 -10.69
CA GLU A 310 -18.26 -6.86 -11.30
C GLU A 310 -19.24 -6.26 -10.28
N GLU A 311 -19.77 -7.07 -9.37
CA GLU A 311 -20.58 -6.57 -8.26
C GLU A 311 -19.75 -5.70 -7.32
N ALA A 312 -18.52 -6.09 -7.02
CA ALA A 312 -17.59 -5.27 -6.23
C ALA A 312 -17.31 -3.91 -6.89
N VAL A 313 -17.18 -3.86 -8.23
CA VAL A 313 -17.04 -2.61 -8.99
C VAL A 313 -18.29 -1.75 -8.86
N SER A 314 -19.49 -2.34 -9.02
CA SER A 314 -20.76 -1.61 -8.90
C SER A 314 -20.90 -0.98 -7.51
N GLN A 315 -20.69 -1.78 -6.46
CA GLN A 315 -20.81 -1.30 -5.07
C GLN A 315 -19.75 -0.25 -4.72
N SER A 316 -18.53 -0.37 -5.27
CA SER A 316 -17.47 0.64 -5.06
C SER A 316 -17.82 1.97 -5.73
N ARG A 317 -18.42 1.96 -6.93
CA ARG A 317 -18.89 3.17 -7.61
C ARG A 317 -20.01 3.84 -6.84
N GLU A 318 -21.03 3.08 -6.45
CA GLU A 318 -22.15 3.61 -5.67
C GLU A 318 -21.69 4.20 -4.33
N LEU A 319 -20.69 3.57 -3.68
CA LEU A 319 -20.10 4.11 -2.46
C LEU A 319 -19.37 5.43 -2.72
N LEU A 320 -18.61 5.51 -3.78
CA LEU A 320 -17.92 6.75 -4.19
C LEU A 320 -18.93 7.86 -4.50
N ASP A 321 -20.01 7.55 -5.24
CA ASP A 321 -21.07 8.50 -5.56
C ASP A 321 -21.76 9.04 -4.30
N VAL A 322 -22.01 8.20 -3.29
CA VAL A 322 -22.54 8.64 -1.99
C VAL A 322 -21.62 9.68 -1.35
N HIS A 323 -20.31 9.43 -1.28
CA HIS A 323 -19.36 10.36 -0.69
C HIS A 323 -19.26 11.69 -1.46
N LEU A 324 -19.20 11.63 -2.79
CA LEU A 324 -19.14 12.83 -3.63
C LEU A 324 -20.43 13.66 -3.54
N SER A 325 -21.61 13.00 -3.44
CA SER A 325 -22.91 13.67 -3.34
C SER A 325 -23.09 14.50 -2.07
N VAL A 326 -22.39 14.13 -0.98
CA VAL A 326 -22.45 14.84 0.31
C VAL A 326 -21.24 15.78 0.53
N GLY A 327 -20.41 16.01 -0.51
CA GLY A 327 -19.26 16.91 -0.43
C GLY A 327 -18.10 16.39 0.43
N LEU A 328 -17.99 15.07 0.59
CA LEU A 328 -16.90 14.42 1.32
C LEU A 328 -15.73 14.04 0.40
N ASP A 329 -15.39 14.89 -0.57
CA ASP A 329 -14.34 14.64 -1.57
C ASP A 329 -13.00 14.27 -0.94
N SER A 330 -12.67 14.87 0.21
CA SER A 330 -11.44 14.58 0.94
C SER A 330 -11.40 13.17 1.55
N LEU A 331 -12.55 12.52 1.73
CA LEU A 331 -12.68 11.15 2.23
C LEU A 331 -12.81 10.12 1.09
N ALA A 332 -13.03 10.58 -0.13
CA ALA A 332 -13.21 9.70 -1.30
C ALA A 332 -11.92 8.95 -1.70
N GLY A 333 -10.76 9.40 -1.27
CA GLY A 333 -9.47 8.81 -1.63
C GLY A 333 -9.35 7.30 -1.41
N PRO A 334 -9.65 6.76 -0.20
CA PRO A 334 -9.65 5.31 0.03
C PRO A 334 -10.61 4.56 -0.87
N LEU A 335 -11.73 5.19 -1.22
CA LEU A 335 -12.76 4.60 -2.09
C LEU A 335 -12.27 4.46 -3.52
N PHE A 336 -11.50 5.42 -4.03
CA PHE A 336 -10.80 5.29 -5.31
C PHE A 336 -9.84 4.10 -5.31
N GLY A 337 -9.12 3.88 -4.20
CA GLY A 337 -8.27 2.70 -4.01
C GLY A 337 -9.07 1.39 -4.04
N ALA A 338 -10.22 1.33 -3.36
CA ALA A 338 -11.11 0.17 -3.34
C ALA A 338 -11.72 -0.10 -4.72
N LEU A 339 -12.17 0.95 -5.42
CA LEU A 339 -12.67 0.84 -6.80
C LEU A 339 -11.58 0.34 -7.75
N ALA A 340 -10.37 0.90 -7.67
CA ALA A 340 -9.25 0.44 -8.49
C ALA A 340 -8.92 -1.03 -8.22
N ALA A 341 -8.90 -1.48 -6.96
CA ALA A 341 -8.69 -2.88 -6.60
C ALA A 341 -9.76 -3.80 -7.20
N SER A 342 -11.03 -3.39 -7.16
CA SER A 342 -12.15 -4.13 -7.76
C SER A 342 -12.05 -4.22 -9.28
N LEU A 343 -11.66 -3.11 -9.95
CA LEU A 343 -11.39 -3.06 -11.39
C LEU A 343 -10.22 -3.95 -11.80
N ILE A 344 -9.14 -3.97 -11.02
CA ILE A 344 -8.00 -4.87 -11.25
C ILE A 344 -8.44 -6.34 -11.17
N ALA A 345 -9.24 -6.68 -10.17
CA ALA A 345 -9.76 -8.03 -9.98
C ALA A 345 -10.71 -8.46 -11.10
N SER A 346 -11.48 -7.54 -11.67
CA SER A 346 -12.37 -7.79 -12.83
C SER A 346 -11.64 -7.78 -14.18
N GLY A 347 -10.30 -7.62 -14.17
CA GLY A 347 -9.51 -7.63 -15.41
C GLY A 347 -9.57 -6.31 -16.20
N ARG A 348 -9.91 -5.20 -15.57
CA ARG A 348 -10.04 -3.85 -16.16
C ARG A 348 -8.93 -2.90 -15.67
N PRO A 349 -7.64 -3.23 -15.88
CA PRO A 349 -6.55 -2.43 -15.32
C PRO A 349 -6.41 -1.02 -15.92
N LEU A 350 -6.86 -0.81 -17.17
CA LEU A 350 -6.85 0.54 -17.78
C LEU A 350 -7.79 1.49 -17.03
N GLU A 351 -9.02 1.06 -16.76
CA GLU A 351 -9.97 1.87 -16.00
C GLU A 351 -9.50 2.09 -14.55
N ALA A 352 -8.81 1.09 -13.96
CA ALA A 352 -8.20 1.28 -12.64
C ALA A 352 -7.12 2.37 -12.65
N ALA A 353 -6.31 2.45 -13.71
CA ALA A 353 -5.32 3.52 -13.86
C ALA A 353 -6.00 4.89 -14.00
N GLU A 354 -7.00 5.02 -14.84
CA GLU A 354 -7.76 6.27 -15.02
C GLU A 354 -8.41 6.77 -13.73
N VAL A 355 -9.02 5.87 -12.95
CA VAL A 355 -9.62 6.18 -11.65
C VAL A 355 -8.57 6.71 -10.67
N LEU A 356 -7.40 6.06 -10.59
CA LEU A 356 -6.32 6.47 -9.70
C LEU A 356 -5.69 7.80 -10.13
N GLU A 357 -5.50 8.03 -11.42
CA GLU A 357 -4.99 9.30 -11.96
C GLU A 357 -5.96 10.45 -11.69
N THR A 358 -7.26 10.22 -11.87
CA THR A 358 -8.31 11.20 -11.54
C THR A 358 -8.26 11.58 -10.07
N SER A 359 -8.15 10.59 -9.17
CA SER A 359 -8.03 10.84 -7.73
C SER A 359 -6.76 11.61 -7.36
N LEU A 360 -5.65 11.35 -8.05
CA LEU A 360 -4.38 12.04 -7.82
C LEU A 360 -4.36 13.49 -8.34
N SER A 361 -5.21 13.82 -9.30
CA SER A 361 -5.36 15.18 -9.83
C SER A 361 -6.25 16.08 -8.95
N ALA A 362 -7.11 15.48 -8.12
CA ALA A 362 -7.91 16.18 -7.12
C ALA A 362 -7.06 16.29 -5.84
N ASP A 363 -6.72 17.47 -5.37
CA ASP A 363 -5.90 17.80 -4.18
C ASP A 363 -5.86 16.75 -3.05
N ALA A 364 -5.45 15.51 -3.39
CA ALA A 364 -5.38 14.41 -2.45
C ALA A 364 -4.33 14.69 -1.36
N PRO A 365 -4.62 14.39 -0.08
CA PRO A 365 -3.64 14.50 0.99
C PRO A 365 -2.36 13.75 0.66
N PRO A 366 -1.16 14.27 1.00
CA PRO A 366 0.12 13.72 0.52
C PRO A 366 0.34 12.23 0.82
N ILE A 367 -0.15 11.74 1.96
CA ILE A 367 -0.01 10.32 2.34
C ILE A 367 -0.94 9.45 1.50
N LEU A 368 -2.18 9.88 1.32
CA LEU A 368 -3.13 9.20 0.45
C LEU A 368 -2.64 9.21 -1.01
N ALA A 369 -2.18 10.35 -1.49
CA ALA A 369 -1.60 10.46 -2.84
C ALA A 369 -0.44 9.48 -3.04
N GLU A 370 0.40 9.24 -2.02
CA GLU A 370 1.46 8.24 -2.10
C GLU A 370 0.89 6.81 -2.19
N GLU A 371 -0.11 6.46 -1.39
CA GLU A 371 -0.72 5.13 -1.42
C GLU A 371 -1.41 4.86 -2.76
N LEU A 372 -2.18 5.82 -3.26
CA LEU A 372 -2.80 5.74 -4.58
C LEU A 372 -1.74 5.60 -5.69
N ARG A 373 -0.62 6.35 -5.62
CA ARG A 373 0.50 6.21 -6.57
C ARG A 373 1.15 4.83 -6.49
N ARG A 374 1.30 4.27 -5.30
CA ARG A 374 1.83 2.91 -5.11
C ARG A 374 0.94 1.87 -5.79
N THR A 375 -0.38 2.02 -5.64
CA THR A 375 -1.36 1.17 -6.33
C THR A 375 -1.28 1.39 -7.85
N LEU A 376 -1.22 2.65 -8.30
CA LEU A 376 -1.09 3.00 -9.72
C LEU A 376 0.18 2.39 -10.35
N VAL A 377 1.32 2.45 -9.68
CA VAL A 377 2.55 1.80 -10.16
C VAL A 377 2.33 0.30 -10.41
N SER A 378 1.64 -0.39 -9.51
CA SER A 378 1.35 -1.82 -9.68
C SER A 378 0.39 -2.11 -10.84
N VAL A 379 -0.51 -1.19 -11.13
CA VAL A 379 -1.41 -1.26 -12.30
C VAL A 379 -0.64 -1.02 -13.59
N LEU A 380 0.19 0.03 -13.64
CA LEU A 380 1.00 0.40 -14.79
C LEU A 380 2.03 -0.69 -15.15
N GLU A 381 2.60 -1.38 -14.15
CA GLU A 381 3.45 -2.57 -14.41
C GLU A 381 2.69 -3.70 -15.12
N ARG A 382 1.42 -3.92 -14.75
CA ARG A 382 0.57 -4.92 -15.43
C ARG A 382 0.19 -4.51 -16.84
N LEU A 383 0.11 -3.22 -17.11
CA LEU A 383 -0.14 -2.62 -18.42
C LEU A 383 1.13 -2.54 -19.30
N ASP A 384 2.29 -2.88 -18.73
CA ASP A 384 3.62 -2.70 -19.32
C ASP A 384 3.92 -1.24 -19.72
N ASP A 385 3.30 -0.28 -19.02
CA ASP A 385 3.57 1.15 -19.16
C ASP A 385 4.82 1.54 -18.38
N ALA A 386 5.97 1.39 -19.01
CA ALA A 386 7.25 1.68 -18.38
C ALA A 386 7.44 3.19 -18.08
N GLU A 387 6.85 4.09 -18.88
CA GLU A 387 6.94 5.54 -18.67
C GLU A 387 6.18 5.95 -17.41
N GLY A 388 4.93 5.53 -17.29
CA GLY A 388 4.11 5.77 -16.11
C GLY A 388 4.71 5.15 -14.84
N VAL A 389 5.25 3.92 -14.93
CA VAL A 389 5.96 3.27 -13.81
C VAL A 389 7.16 4.11 -13.37
N ARG A 390 8.02 4.54 -14.31
CA ARG A 390 9.20 5.36 -14.01
C ARG A 390 8.80 6.61 -13.23
N ASP A 391 7.86 7.37 -13.74
CA ASP A 391 7.52 8.70 -13.22
C ASP A 391 6.84 8.61 -11.85
N ASN A 392 5.89 7.70 -11.68
CA ASN A 392 5.24 7.49 -10.39
C ASN A 392 6.20 6.90 -9.33
N CYS A 393 7.07 5.96 -9.71
CA CYS A 393 8.09 5.43 -8.80
C CYS A 393 9.05 6.51 -8.29
N LEU A 394 9.47 7.46 -9.13
CA LEU A 394 10.33 8.56 -8.71
C LEU A 394 9.65 9.45 -7.68
N ILE A 395 8.38 9.77 -7.86
CA ILE A 395 7.61 10.56 -6.90
C ILE A 395 7.49 9.83 -5.56
N VAL A 396 7.14 8.53 -5.58
CA VAL A 396 7.05 7.73 -4.34
C VAL A 396 8.41 7.62 -3.66
N ALA A 397 9.49 7.40 -4.41
CA ALA A 397 10.84 7.33 -3.86
C ALA A 397 11.23 8.63 -3.14
N GLU A 398 11.01 9.79 -3.77
CA GLU A 398 11.31 11.08 -3.16
C GLU A 398 10.48 11.35 -1.90
N THR A 399 9.20 11.00 -1.93
CA THR A 399 8.31 11.19 -0.77
C THR A 399 8.75 10.31 0.39
N SER A 400 9.04 9.02 0.13
CA SER A 400 9.54 8.08 1.14
C SER A 400 10.89 8.54 1.74
N LEU A 401 11.81 9.04 0.91
CA LEU A 401 13.11 9.55 1.38
C LEU A 401 12.96 10.80 2.25
N LYS A 402 12.05 11.71 1.92
CA LYS A 402 11.75 12.91 2.75
C LYS A 402 11.21 12.52 4.14
N ARG A 403 10.60 11.36 4.28
CA ARG A 403 10.12 10.82 5.56
C ARG A 403 11.16 9.97 6.30
N GLY A 404 12.35 9.78 5.74
CA GLY A 404 13.38 8.92 6.31
C GLY A 404 13.16 7.42 6.07
N GLU A 405 12.21 7.04 5.21
CA GLU A 405 11.92 5.64 4.83
C GLU A 405 12.90 5.17 3.76
N THR A 406 14.18 5.08 4.11
CA THR A 406 15.29 4.86 3.17
C THR A 406 15.15 3.58 2.36
N GLN A 407 14.74 2.47 3.00
CA GLN A 407 14.56 1.18 2.32
C GLN A 407 13.47 1.25 1.26
N ARG A 408 12.31 1.85 1.59
CA ARG A 408 11.20 2.02 0.64
C ARG A 408 11.63 2.93 -0.52
N GLY A 409 12.34 4.03 -0.22
CA GLY A 409 12.90 4.90 -1.24
C GLY A 409 13.82 4.15 -2.20
N ALA A 410 14.71 3.29 -1.68
CA ALA A 410 15.60 2.46 -2.49
C ALA A 410 14.82 1.47 -3.40
N ASP A 411 13.79 0.83 -2.86
CA ASP A 411 12.98 -0.14 -3.62
C ASP A 411 12.23 0.54 -4.79
N TYR A 412 11.70 1.75 -4.60
CA TYR A 412 11.05 2.48 -5.68
C TYR A 412 12.05 3.08 -6.68
N LEU A 413 13.26 3.49 -6.26
CA LEU A 413 14.33 3.84 -7.20
C LEU A 413 14.75 2.65 -8.06
N LEU A 414 14.80 1.45 -7.49
CA LEU A 414 15.07 0.21 -8.21
C LEU A 414 14.01 -0.08 -9.29
N ARG A 415 12.72 0.09 -8.95
CA ARG A 415 11.61 -0.07 -9.91
C ARG A 415 11.68 0.98 -11.03
N ALA A 416 11.95 2.25 -10.69
CA ALA A 416 12.14 3.32 -11.66
C ALA A 416 13.34 3.05 -12.59
N ALA A 417 14.47 2.55 -12.05
CA ALA A 417 15.63 2.16 -12.83
C ALA A 417 15.31 1.02 -13.81
N SER A 418 14.55 0.02 -13.36
CA SER A 418 14.10 -1.09 -14.22
C SER A 418 13.18 -0.62 -15.34
N ALA A 419 12.31 0.36 -15.05
CA ALA A 419 11.47 0.99 -16.07
C ALA A 419 12.31 1.79 -17.10
N CYS A 420 13.34 2.52 -16.63
CA CYS A 420 14.30 3.18 -17.51
C CYS A 420 15.06 2.19 -18.41
N GLU A 421 15.42 0.99 -17.92
CA GLU A 421 16.02 -0.07 -18.76
C GLU A 421 15.06 -0.49 -19.89
N LYS A 422 13.78 -0.70 -19.58
CA LYS A 422 12.76 -1.03 -20.60
C LYS A 422 12.60 0.07 -21.65
N LEU A 423 12.72 1.33 -21.26
CA LEU A 423 12.64 2.50 -22.15
C LEU A 423 13.93 2.77 -22.94
N GLY A 424 15.01 2.02 -22.66
CA GLY A 424 16.33 2.29 -23.25
C GLY A 424 17.00 3.53 -22.68
N GLU A 425 16.55 4.07 -21.53
CA GLU A 425 17.16 5.21 -20.83
C GLU A 425 18.35 4.75 -19.97
N SER A 426 19.28 4.02 -20.56
CA SER A 426 20.37 3.32 -19.85
C SER A 426 21.22 4.21 -18.93
N PRO A 427 21.60 5.46 -19.31
CA PRO A 427 22.35 6.33 -18.41
C PRO A 427 21.54 6.79 -17.18
N ARG A 428 20.22 6.89 -17.31
CA ARG A 428 19.33 7.24 -16.20
C ARG A 428 19.13 6.03 -15.28
N ALA A 429 18.95 4.85 -15.86
CA ALA A 429 18.85 3.59 -15.13
C ALA A 429 20.11 3.37 -14.26
N SER A 430 21.31 3.55 -14.82
CA SER A 430 22.58 3.41 -14.09
C SER A 430 22.63 4.31 -12.85
N ARG A 431 22.30 5.59 -13.00
CA ARG A 431 22.29 6.54 -11.86
C ARG A 431 21.25 6.18 -10.80
N LEU A 432 20.09 5.70 -11.20
CA LEU A 432 19.03 5.31 -10.25
C LEU A 432 19.38 4.05 -9.48
N PHE A 433 19.99 3.05 -10.13
CA PHE A 433 20.53 1.87 -9.44
C PHE A 433 21.65 2.23 -8.47
N GLU A 434 22.58 3.11 -8.85
CA GLU A 434 23.64 3.58 -7.96
C GLU A 434 23.05 4.32 -6.74
N ARG A 435 22.12 5.24 -6.95
CA ARG A 435 21.42 5.92 -5.85
C ARG A 435 20.67 4.96 -4.93
N ALA A 436 20.02 3.94 -5.49
CA ALA A 436 19.38 2.89 -4.70
C ALA A 436 20.41 2.13 -3.85
N ALA A 437 21.59 1.80 -4.41
CA ALA A 437 22.65 1.13 -3.69
C ALA A 437 23.21 1.96 -2.51
N GLU A 438 23.30 3.28 -2.65
CA GLU A 438 23.76 4.20 -1.60
C GLU A 438 22.82 4.27 -0.40
N LEU A 439 21.55 3.95 -0.60
CA LEU A 439 20.51 3.96 0.45
C LEU A 439 20.40 2.64 1.22
N VAL A 440 21.03 1.57 0.72
CA VAL A 440 20.98 0.27 1.38
C VAL A 440 21.87 0.28 2.62
N ASP A 441 21.31 -0.11 3.76
CA ASP A 441 22.12 -0.38 4.96
C ASP A 441 22.99 -1.63 4.74
N THR A 442 24.30 -1.43 4.79
CA THR A 442 25.33 -2.47 4.59
C THR A 442 25.91 -3.00 5.91
N SER A 443 25.28 -2.72 7.03
CA SER A 443 25.71 -3.21 8.35
C SER A 443 25.59 -4.73 8.49
N ASP A 444 24.62 -5.34 7.80
CA ASP A 444 24.41 -6.78 7.76
C ASP A 444 24.78 -7.41 6.40
N ASP A 445 24.86 -8.75 6.38
CA ASP A 445 25.21 -9.52 5.19
C ASP A 445 24.15 -9.37 4.08
N ALA A 446 22.88 -9.33 4.44
CA ALA A 446 21.79 -9.21 3.47
C ALA A 446 21.80 -7.84 2.77
N GLY A 447 22.08 -6.78 3.50
CA GLY A 447 22.25 -5.44 2.96
C GLY A 447 23.46 -5.34 2.03
N ARG A 448 24.61 -5.92 2.43
CA ARG A 448 25.81 -5.98 1.56
C ARG A 448 25.52 -6.68 0.23
N VAL A 449 24.82 -7.81 0.26
CA VAL A 449 24.41 -8.53 -0.96
C VAL A 449 23.47 -7.70 -1.83
N ARG A 450 22.45 -7.06 -1.22
CA ARG A 450 21.52 -6.18 -1.96
C ARG A 450 22.26 -5.01 -2.61
N CYS A 451 23.10 -4.32 -1.86
CA CYS A 451 23.90 -3.24 -2.37
C CYS A 451 24.77 -3.69 -3.56
N ALA A 452 25.44 -4.84 -3.43
CA ALA A 452 26.25 -5.40 -4.53
C ALA A 452 25.41 -5.68 -5.79
N ARG A 453 24.22 -6.24 -5.65
CA ARG A 453 23.30 -6.49 -6.77
C ARG A 453 22.86 -5.20 -7.47
N TYR A 454 22.60 -4.13 -6.71
CA TYR A 454 22.24 -2.84 -7.29
C TYR A 454 23.42 -2.20 -8.03
N LEU A 455 24.62 -2.26 -7.46
CA LEU A 455 25.84 -1.76 -8.11
C LEU A 455 26.16 -2.53 -9.41
N ARG A 456 25.97 -3.86 -9.44
CA ARG A 456 26.14 -4.66 -10.66
C ARG A 456 25.17 -4.22 -11.77
N ARG A 457 23.88 -4.02 -11.42
CA ARG A 457 22.89 -3.52 -12.38
C ARG A 457 23.24 -2.11 -12.87
N ALA A 458 23.70 -1.23 -11.97
CA ALA A 458 24.19 0.08 -12.35
C ALA A 458 25.36 0.02 -13.34
N GLY A 459 26.32 -0.89 -13.11
CA GLY A 459 27.45 -1.12 -13.99
C GLY A 459 27.04 -1.61 -15.38
N ARG A 460 26.11 -2.57 -15.46
CA ARG A 460 25.56 -3.02 -16.75
C ARG A 460 24.84 -1.89 -17.49
N ALA A 461 23.98 -1.15 -16.80
CA ALA A 461 23.26 -0.02 -17.40
C ALA A 461 24.20 1.10 -17.89
N ALA A 462 25.38 1.27 -17.28
CA ALA A 462 26.36 2.26 -17.70
C ALA A 462 26.96 2.03 -19.10
N VAL A 463 26.94 0.78 -19.59
CA VAL A 463 27.46 0.39 -20.91
C VAL A 463 26.38 -0.19 -21.84
N ALA A 464 25.13 -0.25 -21.40
CA ALA A 464 24.02 -0.71 -22.22
C ALA A 464 23.70 0.32 -23.32
N GLU A 465 23.12 -0.17 -24.41
CA GLU A 465 22.60 0.71 -25.47
C GLU A 465 21.55 1.65 -24.91
N SER A 466 21.59 2.88 -25.39
CA SER A 466 20.62 3.91 -25.04
C SER A 466 19.72 4.22 -26.23
N SER A 467 18.45 4.52 -25.96
CA SER A 467 17.53 5.10 -26.95
C SER A 467 18.00 6.46 -27.45
N ASP A 468 18.81 7.16 -26.65
CA ASP A 468 19.54 8.38 -27.06
C ASP A 468 20.92 7.98 -27.63
N PRO A 469 21.13 8.06 -28.97
CA PRO A 469 22.40 7.69 -29.59
C PRO A 469 23.56 8.63 -29.20
N THR A 470 23.26 9.77 -28.59
CA THR A 470 24.29 10.75 -28.11
C THR A 470 24.73 10.46 -26.67
N ALA A 471 24.05 9.56 -25.98
CA ALA A 471 24.37 9.21 -24.60
C ALA A 471 25.72 8.47 -24.54
N PRO A 472 26.67 8.96 -23.75
CA PRO A 472 28.01 8.35 -23.69
C PRO A 472 27.93 7.01 -22.95
N VAL A 473 28.55 5.98 -23.54
CA VAL A 473 28.89 4.74 -22.84
C VAL A 473 29.97 5.06 -21.79
N ARG A 474 29.86 4.57 -20.57
CA ARG A 474 30.71 4.88 -19.43
C ARG A 474 31.44 3.64 -18.88
N PRO A 475 32.46 3.10 -19.60
CA PRO A 475 33.15 1.87 -19.20
C PRO A 475 33.87 1.98 -17.86
N ASP A 476 34.48 3.11 -17.59
CA ASP A 476 35.24 3.33 -16.33
C ASP A 476 34.33 3.40 -15.12
N ASP A 477 33.15 4.04 -15.25
CA ASP A 477 32.13 4.05 -14.20
C ASP A 477 31.60 2.62 -13.96
N ALA A 478 31.36 1.84 -15.03
CA ALA A 478 30.92 0.47 -14.91
C ALA A 478 31.93 -0.40 -14.14
N ARG A 479 33.23 -0.27 -14.46
CA ARG A 479 34.30 -0.99 -13.74
C ARG A 479 34.40 -0.58 -12.28
N ALA A 480 34.28 0.72 -11.96
CA ALA A 480 34.30 1.21 -10.59
C ALA A 480 33.12 0.65 -9.78
N LEU A 481 31.91 0.64 -10.36
CA LEU A 481 30.72 0.07 -9.73
C LEU A 481 30.88 -1.45 -9.50
N MET A 482 31.42 -2.16 -10.48
CA MET A 482 31.68 -3.60 -10.39
C MET A 482 32.75 -3.92 -9.34
N SER A 483 33.79 -3.09 -9.20
CA SER A 483 34.80 -3.25 -8.13
C SER A 483 34.18 -3.13 -6.75
N ARG A 484 33.36 -2.08 -6.52
CA ARG A 484 32.62 -1.89 -5.26
C ARG A 484 31.69 -3.08 -4.97
N ALA A 485 30.99 -3.58 -5.98
CA ALA A 485 30.11 -4.75 -5.84
C ALA A 485 30.89 -6.00 -5.44
N ARG A 486 32.06 -6.22 -6.03
CA ARG A 486 32.92 -7.36 -5.70
C ARG A 486 33.38 -7.34 -4.25
N ASP A 487 33.89 -6.19 -3.78
CA ASP A 487 34.36 -6.03 -2.42
C ASP A 487 33.27 -6.35 -1.40
N LEU A 488 32.01 -5.96 -1.68
CA LEU A 488 30.87 -6.31 -0.85
C LEU A 488 30.59 -7.84 -0.86
N VAL A 489 30.56 -8.46 -2.02
CA VAL A 489 30.32 -9.92 -2.16
C VAL A 489 31.40 -10.72 -1.44
N GLU A 490 32.68 -10.34 -1.59
CA GLU A 490 33.82 -11.02 -0.95
C GLU A 490 33.80 -10.86 0.58
N SER A 491 33.20 -9.78 1.11
CA SER A 491 33.07 -9.53 2.54
C SER A 491 32.02 -10.40 3.25
N VAL A 492 31.11 -11.04 2.50
CA VAL A 492 30.01 -11.83 3.08
C VAL A 492 30.39 -13.32 3.16
N PRO A 493 30.27 -13.97 4.32
CA PRO A 493 30.54 -15.40 4.48
C PRO A 493 29.43 -16.26 3.86
N ASP A 494 29.76 -17.49 3.46
CA ASP A 494 28.76 -18.47 3.04
C ASP A 494 27.78 -18.80 4.19
N SER A 495 26.51 -18.92 3.87
CA SER A 495 25.43 -19.28 4.81
C SER A 495 24.40 -20.20 4.14
N ARG A 496 23.35 -20.60 4.87
CA ARG A 496 22.25 -21.40 4.30
C ARG A 496 21.44 -20.63 3.25
N THR A 497 21.37 -19.32 3.36
CA THR A 497 20.59 -18.41 2.50
C THR A 497 21.44 -17.68 1.47
N TYR A 498 22.77 -17.83 1.55
CA TYR A 498 23.71 -17.08 0.74
C TYR A 498 24.86 -17.98 0.28
N SER A 499 25.13 -18.01 -1.00
CA SER A 499 26.27 -18.67 -1.62
C SER A 499 27.19 -17.65 -2.26
N ARG A 500 28.38 -17.47 -1.67
CA ARG A 500 29.40 -16.57 -2.24
C ARG A 500 29.78 -17.01 -3.66
N ALA A 501 29.87 -18.32 -3.89
CA ALA A 501 30.18 -18.84 -5.22
C ALA A 501 29.12 -18.41 -6.25
N PHE A 502 27.84 -18.42 -5.89
CA PHE A 502 26.75 -17.97 -6.76
C PHE A 502 26.86 -16.47 -7.06
N GLU A 503 27.00 -15.62 -6.05
CA GLU A 503 27.08 -14.16 -6.22
C GLU A 503 28.35 -13.72 -6.97
N LEU A 504 29.48 -14.43 -6.76
CA LEU A 504 30.69 -14.21 -7.56
C LEU A 504 30.48 -14.68 -9.01
N GLY A 505 29.71 -15.76 -9.22
CA GLY A 505 29.28 -16.18 -10.55
C GLY A 505 28.53 -15.09 -11.28
N ASP A 506 27.52 -14.53 -10.64
CA ASP A 506 26.76 -13.38 -11.14
C ASP A 506 27.64 -12.15 -11.40
N TRP A 507 28.58 -11.86 -10.50
CA TRP A 507 29.50 -10.76 -10.68
C TRP A 507 30.40 -10.96 -11.90
N HIS A 508 30.93 -12.17 -12.09
CA HIS A 508 31.74 -12.51 -13.25
C HIS A 508 30.94 -12.49 -14.56
N ASP A 509 29.69 -12.94 -14.53
CA ASP A 509 28.79 -12.91 -15.69
C ASP A 509 28.48 -11.47 -16.13
N ASP A 510 28.13 -10.60 -15.17
CA ASP A 510 27.88 -9.19 -15.43
C ASP A 510 29.16 -8.47 -15.93
N MET A 511 30.32 -8.80 -15.37
CA MET A 511 31.60 -8.23 -15.81
C MET A 511 31.97 -8.70 -17.21
N ALA A 512 31.74 -9.98 -17.54
CA ALA A 512 31.93 -10.52 -18.88
C ALA A 512 31.06 -9.78 -19.90
N TRP A 513 29.80 -9.54 -19.55
CA TRP A 513 28.88 -8.80 -20.41
C TRP A 513 29.35 -7.35 -20.65
N ILE A 514 29.80 -6.64 -19.58
CA ILE A 514 30.35 -5.29 -19.68
C ILE A 514 31.57 -5.27 -20.62
N LEU A 515 32.52 -6.17 -20.42
CA LEU A 515 33.74 -6.27 -21.23
C LEU A 515 33.45 -6.62 -22.70
N TRP A 516 32.49 -7.50 -22.94
CA TRP A 516 32.00 -7.78 -24.29
C TRP A 516 31.44 -6.54 -24.98
N ARG A 517 30.57 -5.79 -24.28
CA ARG A 517 29.97 -4.55 -24.80
C ARG A 517 30.99 -3.45 -25.06
N THR A 518 32.13 -3.46 -24.37
CA THR A 518 33.25 -2.49 -24.56
C THR A 518 34.32 -2.99 -25.55
N GLY A 519 34.14 -4.20 -26.16
CA GLY A 519 35.04 -4.76 -27.16
C GLY A 519 36.24 -5.52 -26.59
N GLU A 520 36.29 -5.75 -25.28
CA GLU A 520 37.39 -6.43 -24.59
C GLU A 520 37.14 -7.95 -24.54
N HIS A 521 37.05 -8.56 -25.72
CA HIS A 521 36.53 -9.93 -25.92
C HIS A 521 37.37 -10.99 -25.18
N VAL A 522 38.69 -10.86 -25.14
CA VAL A 522 39.58 -11.83 -24.48
C VAL A 522 39.34 -11.86 -22.97
N GLU A 523 39.25 -10.69 -22.34
CA GLU A 523 38.97 -10.59 -20.91
C GLU A 523 37.54 -11.02 -20.59
N ALA A 524 36.57 -10.73 -21.46
CA ALA A 524 35.20 -11.18 -21.34
C ALA A 524 35.12 -12.70 -21.28
N LEU A 525 35.82 -13.44 -22.18
CA LEU A 525 35.89 -14.89 -22.19
C LEU A 525 36.47 -15.46 -20.89
N GLU A 526 37.49 -14.83 -20.32
CA GLU A 526 38.07 -15.25 -19.04
C GLU A 526 37.05 -15.07 -17.88
N HIS A 527 36.28 -13.99 -17.90
CA HIS A 527 35.22 -13.79 -16.93
C HIS A 527 34.06 -14.80 -17.13
N CYS A 528 33.65 -15.12 -18.33
CA CYS A 528 32.68 -16.17 -18.62
C CYS A 528 33.11 -17.54 -18.07
N LYS A 529 34.39 -17.93 -18.25
CA LYS A 529 34.93 -19.20 -17.71
C LYS A 529 34.85 -19.23 -16.19
N ARG A 530 35.16 -18.12 -15.53
CA ARG A 530 35.07 -17.99 -14.06
C ARG A 530 33.61 -18.01 -13.58
N ALA A 531 32.69 -17.33 -14.25
CA ALA A 531 31.28 -17.35 -13.96
C ALA A 531 30.72 -18.79 -14.04
N PHE A 532 31.05 -19.51 -15.13
CA PHE A 532 30.66 -20.89 -15.30
C PHE A 532 31.17 -21.78 -14.16
N ALA A 533 32.45 -21.67 -13.80
CA ALA A 533 33.03 -22.42 -12.68
C ALA A 533 32.33 -22.12 -11.33
N CYS A 534 32.00 -20.87 -11.07
CA CYS A 534 31.28 -20.45 -9.88
C CYS A 534 29.87 -21.05 -9.82
N TYR A 535 29.09 -20.99 -10.89
CA TYR A 535 27.74 -21.56 -10.93
C TYR A 535 27.75 -23.11 -10.83
N VAL A 536 28.72 -23.76 -11.45
CA VAL A 536 28.91 -25.20 -11.28
C VAL A 536 29.22 -25.56 -9.82
N SER A 537 30.08 -24.78 -9.16
CA SER A 537 30.39 -24.92 -7.74
C SER A 537 29.16 -24.72 -6.87
N ALA A 538 28.31 -23.74 -7.20
CA ALA A 538 27.02 -23.47 -6.55
C ALA A 538 25.94 -24.51 -6.89
N LYS A 539 26.22 -25.47 -7.78
CA LYS A 539 25.28 -26.51 -8.27
C LYS A 539 24.08 -25.92 -9.04
N ASP A 540 24.19 -24.73 -9.58
CA ASP A 540 23.18 -24.09 -10.43
C ASP A 540 23.51 -24.25 -11.92
N ARG A 541 22.95 -25.32 -12.52
CA ARG A 541 23.13 -25.61 -13.94
C ARG A 541 22.33 -24.68 -14.86
N GLY A 542 21.22 -24.15 -14.38
CA GLY A 542 20.37 -23.23 -15.15
C GLY A 542 21.13 -21.96 -15.45
N THR A 543 21.59 -21.28 -14.40
CA THR A 543 22.33 -20.02 -14.50
C THR A 543 23.71 -20.23 -15.19
N ALA A 544 24.35 -21.38 -15.02
CA ALA A 544 25.58 -21.72 -15.73
C ALA A 544 25.44 -21.73 -17.28
N SER A 545 24.23 -21.72 -17.81
CA SER A 545 23.97 -21.57 -19.25
C SER A 545 24.27 -20.16 -19.78
N HIS A 546 24.18 -19.11 -18.95
CA HIS A 546 24.37 -17.72 -19.37
C HIS A 546 25.81 -17.46 -19.86
N PRO A 547 26.85 -17.73 -19.07
CA PRO A 547 28.22 -17.50 -19.55
C PRO A 547 28.59 -18.38 -20.75
N LEU A 548 28.07 -19.59 -20.89
CA LEU A 548 28.31 -20.40 -22.09
C LEU A 548 27.65 -19.79 -23.33
N THR A 549 26.44 -19.25 -23.20
CA THR A 549 25.78 -18.54 -24.29
C THR A 549 26.59 -17.31 -24.72
N LEU A 550 27.08 -16.53 -23.74
CA LEU A 550 27.90 -15.35 -24.03
C LEU A 550 29.24 -15.70 -24.64
N MET A 551 29.90 -16.80 -24.20
CA MET A 551 31.14 -17.31 -24.84
C MET A 551 30.92 -17.63 -26.30
N ALA A 552 29.84 -18.37 -26.63
CA ALA A 552 29.52 -18.71 -28.00
C ALA A 552 29.32 -17.48 -28.91
N LEU A 553 28.64 -16.44 -28.37
CA LEU A 553 28.45 -15.15 -29.05
C LEU A 553 29.78 -14.44 -29.30
N ILE A 554 30.62 -14.33 -28.27
CA ILE A 554 31.93 -13.67 -28.37
C ILE A 554 32.83 -14.38 -29.39
N HIS A 555 32.95 -15.72 -29.33
CA HIS A 555 33.74 -16.49 -30.31
C HIS A 555 33.21 -16.31 -31.74
N ALA A 556 31.87 -16.26 -31.92
CA ALA A 556 31.28 -15.99 -33.24
C ALA A 556 31.65 -14.59 -33.77
N GLU A 557 31.58 -13.57 -32.93
CA GLU A 557 31.98 -12.20 -33.31
C GLU A 557 33.49 -12.08 -33.62
N MET A 558 34.31 -12.86 -32.93
CA MET A 558 35.76 -12.95 -33.22
C MET A 558 36.07 -13.76 -34.49
N GLY A 559 35.07 -14.38 -35.12
CA GLY A 559 35.25 -15.26 -36.27
C GLY A 559 35.79 -16.64 -35.91
N GLU A 560 35.83 -16.99 -34.63
CA GLU A 560 36.31 -18.30 -34.13
C GLU A 560 35.16 -19.34 -34.15
N THR A 561 34.70 -19.69 -35.34
CA THR A 561 33.50 -20.52 -35.58
C THR A 561 33.56 -21.89 -34.91
N ASP A 562 34.73 -22.54 -34.89
CA ASP A 562 34.91 -23.84 -34.24
C ASP A 562 34.76 -23.74 -32.72
N ALA A 563 35.31 -22.71 -32.09
CA ALA A 563 35.17 -22.44 -30.66
C ALA A 563 33.72 -22.14 -30.32
N ALA A 564 33.03 -21.33 -31.12
CA ALA A 564 31.61 -21.05 -30.95
C ALA A 564 30.74 -22.33 -31.00
N ARG A 565 31.00 -23.22 -31.97
CA ARG A 565 30.31 -24.52 -32.08
C ARG A 565 30.60 -25.44 -30.89
N GLU A 566 31.83 -25.40 -30.35
CA GLU A 566 32.18 -26.17 -29.15
C GLU A 566 31.37 -25.69 -27.93
N ASP A 567 31.29 -24.38 -27.71
CA ASP A 567 30.52 -23.83 -26.60
C ASP A 567 29.01 -24.09 -26.71
N ILE A 568 28.46 -24.03 -27.93
CA ILE A 568 27.08 -24.44 -28.21
C ILE A 568 26.87 -25.91 -27.86
N ALA A 569 27.79 -26.78 -28.24
CA ALA A 569 27.72 -28.22 -27.93
C ALA A 569 27.82 -28.46 -26.41
N ARG A 570 28.62 -27.68 -25.67
CA ARG A 570 28.71 -27.72 -24.20
C ARG A 570 27.40 -27.28 -23.56
N LEU A 571 26.79 -26.19 -24.03
CA LEU A 571 25.52 -25.69 -23.56
C LEU A 571 24.39 -26.70 -23.78
N ARG A 572 24.30 -27.31 -24.95
CA ARG A 572 23.32 -28.37 -25.23
C ARG A 572 23.48 -29.57 -24.30
N ARG A 573 24.73 -30.00 -24.02
CA ARG A 573 24.99 -31.04 -23.01
C ARG A 573 24.55 -30.64 -21.62
N LEU A 574 24.80 -29.39 -21.21
CA LEU A 574 24.37 -28.84 -19.90
C LEU A 574 22.86 -28.90 -19.73
N LEU A 575 22.11 -28.52 -20.78
CA LEU A 575 20.66 -28.43 -20.82
C LEU A 575 19.95 -29.64 -21.45
N SER A 576 20.62 -30.80 -21.55
CA SER A 576 20.08 -31.99 -22.21
C SER A 576 18.89 -32.67 -21.52
N HIS A 577 18.56 -32.28 -20.28
CA HIS A 577 17.46 -32.87 -19.53
C HIS A 577 16.13 -32.25 -19.93
N SER A 578 15.02 -33.02 -19.98
CA SER A 578 13.68 -32.58 -20.40
C SER A 578 13.13 -31.37 -19.63
N ARG A 579 13.53 -31.18 -18.37
CA ARG A 579 13.15 -29.99 -17.58
C ARG A 579 13.63 -28.66 -18.18
N TRP A 580 14.58 -28.70 -19.11
CA TRP A 580 15.14 -27.53 -19.78
C TRP A 580 14.59 -27.32 -21.20
N GLU A 581 13.62 -28.16 -21.64
CA GLU A 581 12.89 -27.92 -22.89
C GLU A 581 12.29 -26.51 -22.88
N GLY A 582 12.57 -25.73 -23.95
CA GLY A 582 12.11 -24.34 -24.04
C GLY A 582 12.97 -23.30 -23.26
N HIS A 583 14.12 -23.71 -22.69
CA HIS A 583 15.00 -22.75 -22.02
C HIS A 583 15.49 -21.67 -23.00
N PRO A 584 15.43 -20.35 -22.65
CA PRO A 584 15.75 -19.23 -23.56
C PRO A 584 17.14 -19.33 -24.22
N ALA A 585 18.12 -19.88 -23.50
CA ALA A 585 19.45 -20.10 -24.03
C ALA A 585 19.45 -21.04 -25.27
N LEU A 586 18.58 -22.07 -25.31
CA LEU A 586 18.46 -22.97 -26.44
C LEU A 586 17.93 -22.28 -27.71
N THR A 587 16.99 -21.37 -27.55
CA THR A 587 16.48 -20.55 -28.65
C THR A 587 17.55 -19.60 -29.20
N ARG A 588 18.31 -18.95 -28.31
CA ARG A 588 19.41 -18.06 -28.73
C ARG A 588 20.50 -18.76 -29.48
N ILE A 589 20.93 -19.95 -29.05
CA ILE A 589 21.98 -20.72 -29.77
C ILE A 589 21.48 -21.29 -31.08
N ALA A 590 20.19 -21.63 -31.22
CA ALA A 590 19.64 -22.09 -32.50
C ALA A 590 19.76 -20.98 -33.57
N SER A 591 19.41 -19.72 -33.21
CA SER A 591 19.59 -18.57 -34.10
C SER A 591 21.08 -18.31 -34.43
N LEU A 592 21.97 -18.51 -33.47
CA LEU A 592 23.41 -18.36 -33.70
C LEU A 592 23.98 -19.43 -34.64
N GLU A 593 23.54 -20.69 -34.49
CA GLU A 593 23.94 -21.79 -35.40
C GLU A 593 23.51 -21.53 -36.86
N GLU A 594 22.26 -21.05 -37.05
CA GLU A 594 21.79 -20.65 -38.38
C GLU A 594 22.69 -19.59 -39.03
N THR A 595 23.16 -18.62 -38.20
CA THR A 595 24.08 -17.56 -38.65
C THR A 595 25.45 -18.11 -39.00
N LEU A 596 26.00 -19.06 -38.21
CA LEU A 596 27.30 -19.69 -38.44
C LEU A 596 27.29 -20.61 -39.66
N ASP A 597 26.16 -21.29 -39.93
CA ASP A 597 26.04 -22.19 -41.08
C ASP A 597 25.77 -21.40 -42.36
N GLY A 598 25.12 -20.22 -42.30
CA GLY A 598 24.93 -19.33 -43.45
C GLY A 598 26.18 -18.54 -43.86
N ALA A 599 27.18 -18.43 -42.96
CA ALA A 599 28.45 -17.75 -43.20
C ALA A 599 29.57 -18.69 -43.71
N SER A 600 29.34 -20.00 -43.73
CA SER A 600 30.22 -21.04 -44.26
C SER A 600 29.83 -21.37 -45.69
#